data_c36c2385082cf34f8a27b295e0a035c0
#
_entry.id   c36c2385082cf34f8a27b295e0a035c0
#
_cell.length_a   1.000
_cell.length_b   1.000
_cell.length_c   1.000
_cell.angle_alpha   90.00
_cell.angle_beta   90.00
_cell.angle_gamma   90.00
#
_symmetry.space_group_name_H-M   'P 1'
#
loop_
_entity.id
_entity.type
_entity.pdbx_description
1 polymer ?
#
loop_
_entity_poly.entity_id
_entity_poly.type
_entity_poly.pdbx_seq_one_letter_code
_entity_poly.pdbx_strand_id
1 'polypeptide(L)'
;MTMNTIGEIFRLTTYGESHGAAVGGILDGFPAGVKIDVDFIQSELDRRRPGQSAITTARAEGDKVEILSGVYEGVSTGTPIAFEVRNENQHSSDYEEMKNLYRPSHADYTYQTKYGIRDHRGGGRSSARETISRVVGGAFAKLALKHFGIQIFAYTSQAGDIKLDSDYTKYDLNKIESNIVRCPDAEKAEQMIELIKSVKADGDTIGGVITCVIKGVPVGLGDPAFGKLHARLGAAILSINACKGFEYGMGFEGVGGRGSQMNDRFANVDGKIRTTTNHSGGIQGGISNGEDIYFRAAFKPIPTLLFEQNTVDKAGNDAIIKARGRHDPCVLPRAVPIVEAMSAMVILDALLANRSAKL
;
A
#
# COMPACT_ATOMS: atom_id res chain seq x y z
N MET A 1 -13.91 -1.73 -19.69
CA MET A 1 -13.42 -0.42 -19.17
C MET A 1 -12.26 -0.71 -18.22
N THR A 2 -11.11 -0.09 -18.42
CA THR A 2 -9.94 -0.26 -17.53
C THR A 2 -9.91 0.91 -16.54
N MET A 3 -9.76 0.62 -15.25
CA MET A 3 -9.66 1.64 -14.22
C MET A 3 -8.19 1.91 -13.90
N ASN A 4 -7.67 3.06 -14.34
CA ASN A 4 -6.32 3.54 -14.02
C ASN A 4 -6.35 4.79 -13.12
N THR A 5 -7.53 5.12 -12.61
CA THR A 5 -7.79 6.28 -11.75
C THR A 5 -8.45 5.82 -10.46
N ILE A 6 -8.00 6.36 -9.33
CA ILE A 6 -8.61 6.21 -8.01
C ILE A 6 -8.98 7.59 -7.46
N GLY A 7 -10.02 7.66 -6.62
CA GLY A 7 -10.54 8.87 -5.99
C GLY A 7 -11.70 9.49 -6.76
N GLU A 8 -12.45 10.37 -6.10
CA GLU A 8 -13.63 11.07 -6.64
C GLU A 8 -13.34 12.57 -6.79
N ILE A 9 -12.89 13.23 -5.74
CA ILE A 9 -12.49 14.65 -5.74
C ILE A 9 -10.97 14.73 -5.87
N PHE A 10 -10.22 14.13 -4.93
CA PHE A 10 -8.78 13.95 -5.06
C PHE A 10 -8.48 12.67 -5.83
N ARG A 11 -8.10 12.81 -7.08
CA ARG A 11 -7.92 11.70 -8.03
C ARG A 11 -6.46 11.51 -8.40
N LEU A 12 -6.05 10.26 -8.48
CA LEU A 12 -4.77 9.86 -9.06
C LEU A 12 -5.02 8.97 -10.29
N THR A 13 -4.57 9.41 -11.45
CA THR A 13 -4.46 8.57 -12.66
C THR A 13 -3.00 8.17 -12.83
N THR A 14 -2.72 6.84 -12.87
CA THR A 14 -1.36 6.32 -13.04
C THR A 14 -1.10 5.83 -14.47
N TYR A 15 0.14 5.97 -14.94
CA TYR A 15 0.60 5.50 -16.26
C TYR A 15 2.01 4.89 -16.19
N GLY A 16 2.43 4.29 -17.29
CA GLY A 16 3.75 3.68 -17.45
C GLY A 16 3.83 2.22 -17.03
N GLU A 17 4.85 1.52 -17.47
CA GLU A 17 5.14 0.12 -17.25
C GLU A 17 6.53 -0.07 -16.65
N SER A 18 6.76 -1.27 -16.06
CA SER A 18 8.02 -1.58 -15.37
C SER A 18 9.26 -1.55 -16.26
N HIS A 19 9.10 -1.75 -17.59
CA HIS A 19 10.16 -1.73 -18.59
C HIS A 19 9.89 -0.69 -19.69
N GLY A 20 8.96 0.26 -19.45
CA GLY A 20 8.79 1.46 -20.25
C GLY A 20 9.81 2.54 -19.91
N ALA A 21 9.70 3.71 -20.50
CA ALA A 21 10.60 4.85 -20.26
C ALA A 21 10.49 5.39 -18.81
N ALA A 22 9.27 5.45 -18.28
CA ALA A 22 8.95 5.98 -16.96
C ALA A 22 7.68 5.35 -16.40
N VAL A 23 7.45 5.54 -15.11
CA VAL A 23 6.15 5.43 -14.44
C VAL A 23 5.80 6.79 -13.84
N GLY A 24 4.53 7.16 -13.86
CA GLY A 24 4.12 8.46 -13.37
C GLY A 24 2.63 8.53 -13.08
N GLY A 25 2.17 9.73 -12.79
CA GLY A 25 0.77 9.98 -12.52
C GLY A 25 0.37 11.43 -12.67
N ILE A 26 -0.94 11.62 -12.69
CA ILE A 26 -1.57 12.93 -12.64
C ILE A 26 -2.49 12.95 -11.44
N LEU A 27 -2.23 13.88 -10.53
CA LEU A 27 -3.12 14.21 -9.42
C LEU A 27 -4.04 15.33 -9.87
N ASP A 28 -5.33 15.13 -9.68
CA ASP A 28 -6.35 16.15 -9.94
C ASP A 28 -7.19 16.37 -8.68
N GLY A 29 -7.70 17.59 -8.47
CA GLY A 29 -8.46 17.94 -7.28
C GLY A 29 -7.62 18.12 -6.01
N PHE A 30 -6.30 18.25 -6.11
CA PHE A 30 -5.45 18.58 -4.98
C PHE A 30 -5.64 20.05 -4.58
N PRO A 31 -5.84 20.38 -3.28
CA PRO A 31 -6.11 21.75 -2.86
C PRO A 31 -4.96 22.72 -3.19
N ALA A 32 -5.30 23.94 -3.59
CA ALA A 32 -4.33 25.03 -3.72
C ALA A 32 -3.81 25.47 -2.34
N GLY A 33 -2.60 26.06 -2.31
CA GLY A 33 -2.02 26.66 -1.11
C GLY A 33 -1.32 25.69 -0.16
N VAL A 34 -1.17 24.41 -0.53
CA VAL A 34 -0.39 23.43 0.24
C VAL A 34 1.09 23.60 -0.09
N LYS A 35 1.94 23.80 0.93
CA LYS A 35 3.39 23.78 0.76
C LYS A 35 3.87 22.41 0.35
N ILE A 36 4.55 22.31 -0.77
CA ILE A 36 5.06 21.05 -1.33
C ILE A 36 6.51 20.87 -0.86
N ASP A 37 6.70 19.86 -0.03
CA ASP A 37 8.01 19.40 0.45
C ASP A 37 8.46 18.25 -0.44
N VAL A 38 9.32 18.53 -1.42
CA VAL A 38 9.83 17.56 -2.39
C VAL A 38 10.73 16.53 -1.71
N ASP A 39 11.49 16.93 -0.70
CA ASP A 39 12.37 16.03 0.05
C ASP A 39 11.53 15.01 0.86
N PHE A 40 10.40 15.45 1.42
CA PHE A 40 9.45 14.55 2.05
C PHE A 40 8.87 13.55 1.04
N ILE A 41 8.44 14.00 -0.16
CA ILE A 41 7.92 13.10 -1.19
C ILE A 41 8.99 12.09 -1.61
N GLN A 42 10.23 12.52 -1.79
CA GLN A 42 11.35 11.64 -2.12
C GLN A 42 11.64 10.64 -0.99
N SER A 43 11.58 11.07 0.27
CA SER A 43 11.78 10.19 1.42
C SER A 43 10.74 9.05 1.48
N GLU A 44 9.48 9.33 1.14
CA GLU A 44 8.43 8.30 1.03
C GLU A 44 8.72 7.30 -0.09
N LEU A 45 9.25 7.76 -1.22
CA LEU A 45 9.72 6.88 -2.31
C LEU A 45 10.92 6.04 -1.88
N ASP A 46 11.85 6.62 -1.14
CA ASP A 46 13.03 5.91 -0.61
C ASP A 46 12.62 4.79 0.34
N ARG A 47 11.57 4.94 1.12
CA ARG A 47 10.98 3.87 1.95
C ARG A 47 10.40 2.73 1.11
N ARG A 48 9.97 2.98 -0.13
CA ARG A 48 9.36 2.00 -1.04
C ARG A 48 10.38 1.34 -1.96
N ARG A 49 11.47 2.02 -2.34
CA ARG A 49 12.43 1.56 -3.36
C ARG A 49 13.00 0.16 -3.09
N PRO A 50 13.44 -0.58 -4.12
CA PRO A 50 14.18 -1.82 -3.93
C PRO A 50 15.59 -1.56 -3.37
N GLY A 51 16.25 -2.60 -2.84
CA GLY A 51 17.65 -2.51 -2.43
C GLY A 51 17.92 -1.81 -1.09
N GLN A 52 16.91 -1.67 -0.24
CA GLN A 52 17.04 -0.92 1.02
C GLN A 52 17.77 -1.67 2.13
N SER A 53 17.77 -3.00 2.10
CA SER A 53 18.27 -3.81 3.21
C SER A 53 18.58 -5.25 2.82
N ALA A 54 19.19 -6.00 3.74
CA ALA A 54 19.52 -7.42 3.56
C ALA A 54 18.30 -8.33 3.32
N ILE A 55 17.11 -7.91 3.76
CA ILE A 55 15.83 -8.65 3.59
C ILE A 55 15.00 -8.16 2.39
N THR A 56 15.56 -7.31 1.54
CA THR A 56 14.95 -6.88 0.28
C THR A 56 15.81 -7.35 -0.90
N THR A 57 15.31 -7.12 -2.13
CA THR A 57 16.08 -7.41 -3.35
C THR A 57 17.38 -6.60 -3.42
N ALA A 58 18.42 -7.17 -4.04
CA ALA A 58 19.68 -6.46 -4.31
C ALA A 58 19.61 -5.49 -5.52
N ARG A 59 18.43 -5.33 -6.15
CA ARG A 59 18.22 -4.35 -7.22
C ARG A 59 18.31 -2.95 -6.63
N ALA A 60 19.07 -2.04 -7.25
CA ALA A 60 19.16 -0.65 -6.85
C ALA A 60 18.51 0.24 -7.92
N GLU A 61 17.60 1.12 -7.51
CA GLU A 61 16.95 2.13 -8.35
C GLU A 61 16.95 3.45 -7.59
N GLY A 62 17.20 4.56 -8.28
CA GLY A 62 17.18 5.89 -7.68
C GLY A 62 15.76 6.37 -7.33
N ASP A 63 14.77 5.94 -8.11
CA ASP A 63 13.35 6.31 -7.99
C ASP A 63 13.14 7.83 -7.77
N LYS A 64 13.94 8.67 -8.47
CA LYS A 64 13.87 10.12 -8.33
C LYS A 64 12.60 10.66 -8.96
N VAL A 65 11.79 11.38 -8.17
CA VAL A 65 10.56 12.02 -8.66
C VAL A 65 10.86 13.36 -9.33
N GLU A 66 10.22 13.58 -10.47
CA GLU A 66 10.16 14.89 -11.16
C GLU A 66 8.71 15.38 -11.15
N ILE A 67 8.48 16.58 -10.62
CA ILE A 67 7.17 17.25 -10.64
C ILE A 67 7.14 18.17 -11.86
N LEU A 68 6.18 17.95 -12.76
CA LEU A 68 6.13 18.59 -14.07
C LEU A 68 5.13 19.76 -14.14
N SER A 69 4.13 19.80 -13.25
CA SER A 69 3.10 20.84 -13.25
C SER A 69 2.41 20.95 -11.89
N GLY A 70 1.55 21.97 -11.72
CA GLY A 70 0.66 22.11 -10.57
C GLY A 70 1.33 22.68 -9.30
N VAL A 71 2.60 23.04 -9.37
CA VAL A 71 3.37 23.66 -8.26
C VAL A 71 4.06 24.93 -8.75
N TYR A 72 3.90 26.01 -8.01
CA TYR A 72 4.56 27.30 -8.27
C TYR A 72 5.17 27.82 -6.97
N GLU A 73 6.44 28.20 -6.99
CA GLU A 73 7.20 28.66 -5.81
C GLU A 73 7.07 27.74 -4.59
N GLY A 74 7.05 26.41 -4.82
CA GLY A 74 6.93 25.41 -3.75
C GLY A 74 5.53 25.25 -3.15
N VAL A 75 4.50 25.82 -3.80
CA VAL A 75 3.10 25.74 -3.33
C VAL A 75 2.20 25.18 -4.42
N SER A 76 1.23 24.34 -4.06
CA SER A 76 0.25 23.80 -5.00
C SER A 76 -0.68 24.89 -5.54
N THR A 77 -0.99 24.83 -6.84
CA THR A 77 -1.78 25.85 -7.54
C THR A 77 -3.28 25.50 -7.62
N GLY A 78 -3.67 24.27 -7.26
CA GLY A 78 -5.04 23.75 -7.45
C GLY A 78 -5.31 23.23 -8.87
N THR A 79 -4.32 23.30 -9.76
CA THR A 79 -4.37 22.69 -11.11
C THR A 79 -3.77 21.28 -11.09
N PRO A 80 -3.95 20.45 -12.13
CA PRO A 80 -3.41 19.10 -12.14
C PRO A 80 -1.89 19.05 -11.91
N ILE A 81 -1.46 18.19 -10.99
CA ILE A 81 -0.05 17.94 -10.70
C ILE A 81 0.37 16.70 -11.47
N ALA A 82 1.19 16.87 -12.51
CA ALA A 82 1.82 15.77 -13.21
C ALA A 82 3.21 15.50 -12.62
N PHE A 83 3.55 14.22 -12.51
CA PHE A 83 4.87 13.78 -12.04
C PHE A 83 5.30 12.51 -12.75
N GLU A 84 6.61 12.27 -12.82
CA GLU A 84 7.18 11.03 -13.33
C GLU A 84 8.41 10.58 -12.53
N VAL A 85 8.71 9.28 -12.67
CA VAL A 85 9.95 8.64 -12.21
C VAL A 85 10.49 7.80 -13.36
N ARG A 86 11.69 8.11 -13.81
CA ARG A 86 12.34 7.40 -14.92
C ARG A 86 12.79 6.00 -14.52
N ASN A 87 12.72 5.08 -15.49
CA ASN A 87 13.27 3.73 -15.35
C ASN A 87 14.72 3.73 -15.81
N GLU A 88 15.67 3.45 -14.91
CA GLU A 88 17.11 3.54 -15.22
C GLU A 88 17.79 2.17 -15.37
N ASN A 89 17.38 1.15 -14.61
CA ASN A 89 18.08 -0.15 -14.49
C ASN A 89 17.21 -1.35 -14.89
N GLN A 90 16.59 -1.28 -16.08
CA GLN A 90 15.80 -2.38 -16.62
C GLN A 90 16.68 -3.35 -17.46
N HIS A 91 16.77 -4.62 -17.05
CA HIS A 91 17.44 -5.69 -17.80
C HIS A 91 16.40 -6.55 -18.51
N SER A 92 16.07 -6.20 -19.75
CA SER A 92 15.04 -6.89 -20.55
C SER A 92 15.45 -8.30 -20.94
N SER A 93 16.75 -8.59 -21.04
CA SER A 93 17.30 -9.92 -21.37
C SER A 93 16.93 -11.01 -20.38
N ASP A 94 16.71 -10.67 -19.10
CA ASP A 94 16.35 -11.63 -18.05
C ASP A 94 14.95 -12.27 -18.28
N TYR A 95 14.17 -11.73 -19.20
CA TYR A 95 12.78 -12.13 -19.44
C TYR A 95 12.53 -12.82 -20.79
N GLU A 96 13.55 -13.01 -21.65
CA GLU A 96 13.37 -13.64 -22.97
C GLU A 96 12.86 -15.08 -22.87
N GLU A 97 13.39 -15.88 -21.94
CA GLU A 97 12.91 -17.25 -21.68
C GLU A 97 11.46 -17.29 -21.22
N MET A 98 10.96 -16.19 -20.61
CA MET A 98 9.60 -16.08 -20.08
C MET A 98 8.57 -15.63 -21.12
N LYS A 99 9.03 -15.31 -22.34
CA LYS A 99 8.17 -14.86 -23.45
C LYS A 99 7.05 -15.84 -23.78
N ASN A 100 7.36 -17.12 -23.74
CA ASN A 100 6.44 -18.20 -24.10
C ASN A 100 5.89 -18.98 -22.90
N LEU A 101 6.31 -18.68 -21.68
CA LEU A 101 5.88 -19.38 -20.48
C LEU A 101 4.96 -18.50 -19.63
N TYR A 102 4.13 -19.15 -18.82
CA TYR A 102 3.32 -18.48 -17.82
C TYR A 102 3.93 -18.73 -16.42
N ARG A 103 4.36 -17.68 -15.76
CA ARG A 103 4.89 -17.78 -14.39
C ARG A 103 3.77 -18.12 -13.41
N PRO A 104 3.92 -19.17 -12.58
CA PRO A 104 2.93 -19.52 -11.56
C PRO A 104 2.57 -18.32 -10.67
N SER A 105 1.28 -18.14 -10.40
CA SER A 105 0.73 -17.06 -9.55
C SER A 105 1.05 -15.61 -9.96
N HIS A 106 1.61 -15.38 -11.17
CA HIS A 106 1.75 -14.05 -11.78
C HIS A 106 0.56 -13.74 -12.72
N ALA A 107 0.48 -12.51 -13.19
CA ALA A 107 -0.58 -12.05 -14.07
C ALA A 107 -0.40 -12.45 -15.55
N ASP A 108 0.60 -13.23 -15.89
CA ASP A 108 1.02 -13.50 -17.27
C ASP A 108 -0.12 -14.08 -18.11
N TYR A 109 -0.74 -15.17 -17.65
CA TYR A 109 -1.84 -15.82 -18.33
C TYR A 109 -3.08 -14.92 -18.40
N THR A 110 -3.49 -14.36 -17.28
CA THR A 110 -4.71 -13.53 -17.18
C THR A 110 -4.58 -12.24 -18.01
N TYR A 111 -3.38 -11.63 -18.02
CA TYR A 111 -3.11 -10.44 -18.81
C TYR A 111 -3.12 -10.75 -20.33
N GLN A 112 -2.43 -11.83 -20.76
CA GLN A 112 -2.41 -12.29 -22.14
C GLN A 112 -3.81 -12.62 -22.64
N THR A 113 -4.60 -13.34 -21.83
CA THR A 113 -5.97 -13.73 -22.21
C THR A 113 -6.92 -12.54 -22.30
N LYS A 114 -6.78 -11.58 -21.37
CA LYS A 114 -7.66 -10.41 -21.34
C LYS A 114 -7.41 -9.42 -22.46
N TYR A 115 -6.12 -9.15 -22.76
CA TYR A 115 -5.74 -8.06 -23.69
C TYR A 115 -5.25 -8.57 -25.05
N GLY A 116 -5.05 -9.89 -25.23
CA GLY A 116 -4.50 -10.49 -26.46
C GLY A 116 -3.00 -10.26 -26.66
N ILE A 117 -2.41 -9.31 -25.94
CA ILE A 117 -0.99 -8.95 -25.99
C ILE A 117 -0.44 -8.74 -24.59
N ARG A 118 0.80 -9.12 -24.39
CA ARG A 118 1.54 -8.95 -23.13
C ARG A 118 2.97 -8.51 -23.43
N ASP A 119 3.43 -7.45 -22.79
CA ASP A 119 4.86 -7.21 -22.66
C ASP A 119 5.45 -8.21 -21.66
N HIS A 120 6.24 -9.15 -22.15
CA HIS A 120 6.85 -10.21 -21.32
C HIS A 120 8.00 -9.70 -20.46
N ARG A 121 8.51 -8.49 -20.72
CA ARG A 121 9.60 -7.87 -19.96
C ARG A 121 9.06 -7.38 -18.62
N GLY A 122 9.25 -8.18 -17.56
CA GLY A 122 8.72 -7.90 -16.23
C GLY A 122 7.22 -8.16 -16.10
N GLY A 123 6.45 -7.27 -15.53
CA GLY A 123 5.00 -7.43 -15.30
C GLY A 123 4.17 -6.28 -15.88
N GLY A 124 4.76 -5.37 -16.64
CA GLY A 124 4.06 -4.20 -17.17
C GLY A 124 3.34 -3.41 -16.09
N ARG A 125 2.04 -3.12 -16.32
CA ARG A 125 1.17 -2.46 -15.34
C ARG A 125 0.85 -3.30 -14.09
N SER A 126 0.99 -4.64 -14.16
CA SER A 126 0.80 -5.53 -13.00
C SER A 126 2.05 -5.65 -12.11
N SER A 127 3.14 -5.00 -12.48
CA SER A 127 4.37 -4.95 -11.68
C SER A 127 4.22 -4.08 -10.43
N ALA A 128 4.87 -4.48 -9.33
CA ALA A 128 4.98 -3.65 -8.12
C ALA A 128 5.67 -2.29 -8.36
N ARG A 129 6.31 -2.07 -9.52
CA ARG A 129 6.88 -0.77 -9.87
C ARG A 129 5.80 0.32 -10.06
N GLU A 130 4.61 -0.05 -10.47
CA GLU A 130 3.46 0.87 -10.58
C GLU A 130 3.14 1.56 -9.26
N THR A 131 3.46 0.94 -8.13
CA THR A 131 3.23 1.50 -6.79
C THR A 131 4.06 2.75 -6.47
N ILE A 132 5.08 3.07 -7.27
CA ILE A 132 5.78 4.38 -7.22
C ILE A 132 4.77 5.51 -7.32
N SER A 133 3.91 5.48 -8.32
CA SER A 133 2.92 6.53 -8.55
C SER A 133 1.93 6.65 -7.39
N ARG A 134 1.58 5.52 -6.76
CA ARG A 134 0.72 5.51 -5.57
C ARG A 134 1.39 6.16 -4.37
N VAL A 135 2.68 5.90 -4.15
CA VAL A 135 3.45 6.48 -3.05
C VAL A 135 3.61 7.99 -3.23
N VAL A 136 3.88 8.46 -4.45
CA VAL A 136 3.92 9.91 -4.74
C VAL A 136 2.55 10.54 -4.46
N GLY A 137 1.45 9.96 -4.97
CA GLY A 137 0.10 10.46 -4.71
C GLY A 137 -0.25 10.50 -3.22
N GLY A 138 0.14 9.44 -2.49
CA GLY A 138 -0.02 9.36 -1.03
C GLY A 138 0.83 10.37 -0.27
N ALA A 139 2.05 10.67 -0.72
CA ALA A 139 2.91 11.68 -0.12
C ALA A 139 2.29 13.09 -0.25
N PHE A 140 1.76 13.44 -1.43
CA PHE A 140 0.97 14.67 -1.59
C PHE A 140 -0.24 14.69 -0.65
N ALA A 141 -0.98 13.57 -0.56
CA ALA A 141 -2.11 13.49 0.35
C ALA A 141 -1.69 13.67 1.82
N LYS A 142 -0.59 13.07 2.27
CA LYS A 142 -0.04 13.26 3.62
C LYS A 142 0.33 14.72 3.89
N LEU A 143 0.91 15.45 2.91
CA LEU A 143 1.21 16.88 3.06
C LEU A 143 -0.07 17.69 3.31
N ALA A 144 -1.15 17.42 2.58
CA ALA A 144 -2.44 18.08 2.81
C ALA A 144 -3.07 17.69 4.15
N LEU A 145 -3.05 16.39 4.50
CA LEU A 145 -3.64 15.87 5.75
C LEU A 145 -2.95 16.41 7.01
N LYS A 146 -1.67 16.74 6.92
CA LYS A 146 -0.91 17.36 8.03
C LYS A 146 -1.54 18.66 8.51
N HIS A 147 -2.17 19.45 7.64
CA HIS A 147 -2.89 20.68 8.01
C HIS A 147 -4.12 20.42 8.89
N PHE A 148 -4.61 19.19 8.90
CA PHE A 148 -5.77 18.76 9.71
C PHE A 148 -5.36 17.94 10.93
N GLY A 149 -4.06 17.78 11.19
CA GLY A 149 -3.54 16.97 12.29
C GLY A 149 -3.73 15.46 12.10
N ILE A 150 -4.04 15.01 10.87
CA ILE A 150 -4.24 13.60 10.57
C ILE A 150 -2.88 12.95 10.28
N GLN A 151 -2.61 11.83 10.97
CA GLN A 151 -1.38 11.06 10.85
C GLN A 151 -1.71 9.61 10.48
N ILE A 152 -0.86 9.01 9.64
CA ILE A 152 -1.05 7.64 9.15
C ILE A 152 0.23 6.86 9.42
N PHE A 153 0.08 5.73 10.08
CA PHE A 153 1.14 4.81 10.44
C PHE A 153 0.79 3.44 9.91
N ALA A 154 1.72 2.77 9.24
CA ALA A 154 1.59 1.36 8.94
C ALA A 154 2.85 0.62 9.34
N TYR A 155 2.70 -0.62 9.78
CA TYR A 155 3.82 -1.43 10.24
C TYR A 155 3.60 -2.91 9.96
N THR A 156 4.70 -3.64 9.87
CA THR A 156 4.67 -5.10 9.78
C THR A 156 4.24 -5.67 11.11
N SER A 157 3.04 -6.25 11.16
CA SER A 157 2.49 -6.88 12.37
C SER A 157 2.60 -8.39 12.37
N GLN A 158 2.91 -9.00 11.22
CA GLN A 158 3.18 -10.44 11.11
C GLN A 158 4.07 -10.73 9.91
N ALA A 159 5.05 -11.65 10.07
CA ALA A 159 5.77 -12.30 8.97
C ALA A 159 5.78 -13.80 9.21
N GLY A 160 5.24 -14.60 8.26
CA GLY A 160 4.98 -16.01 8.50
C GLY A 160 4.14 -16.22 9.76
N ASP A 161 4.64 -17.05 10.68
CA ASP A 161 3.97 -17.36 11.94
C ASP A 161 4.33 -16.41 13.10
N ILE A 162 5.32 -15.53 12.91
CA ILE A 162 5.74 -14.56 13.90
C ILE A 162 4.81 -13.36 13.83
N LYS A 163 4.01 -13.14 14.86
CA LYS A 163 3.00 -12.08 14.91
C LYS A 163 3.06 -11.26 16.20
N LEU A 164 2.65 -10.01 16.09
CA LEU A 164 2.39 -9.10 17.21
C LEU A 164 0.99 -9.37 17.79
N ASP A 165 0.75 -8.79 18.99
CA ASP A 165 -0.61 -8.65 19.51
C ASP A 165 -1.45 -7.77 18.57
N SER A 166 -2.74 -8.07 18.43
CA SER A 166 -3.65 -7.30 17.58
C SER A 166 -3.98 -5.90 18.12
N ASP A 167 -3.78 -5.68 19.41
CA ASP A 167 -3.98 -4.40 20.06
C ASP A 167 -2.82 -3.44 19.74
N TYR A 168 -3.03 -2.57 18.73
CA TYR A 168 -2.04 -1.60 18.28
C TYR A 168 -1.64 -0.58 19.36
N THR A 169 -2.45 -0.38 20.39
CA THR A 169 -2.17 0.60 21.45
C THR A 169 -1.01 0.21 22.34
N LYS A 170 -0.59 -1.07 22.30
CA LYS A 170 0.57 -1.59 23.01
C LYS A 170 1.91 -1.14 22.43
N TYR A 171 1.91 -0.55 21.23
CA TYR A 171 3.13 -0.25 20.50
C TYR A 171 3.37 1.24 20.32
N ASP A 172 4.63 1.67 20.43
CA ASP A 172 5.06 3.01 20.07
C ASP A 172 5.26 3.09 18.54
N LEU A 173 4.29 3.72 17.88
CA LEU A 173 4.31 3.84 16.42
C LEU A 173 5.46 4.70 15.88
N ASN A 174 6.15 5.49 16.72
CA ASN A 174 7.34 6.23 16.31
C ASN A 174 8.56 5.31 16.12
N LYS A 175 8.51 4.06 16.60
CA LYS A 175 9.58 3.07 16.45
C LYS A 175 9.48 2.22 15.18
N ILE A 176 8.49 2.45 14.34
CA ILE A 176 8.28 1.65 13.10
C ILE A 176 9.54 1.64 12.22
N GLU A 177 10.17 2.78 12.01
CA GLU A 177 11.36 2.90 11.15
C GLU A 177 12.67 2.57 11.87
N SER A 178 12.64 2.11 13.14
CA SER A 178 13.86 1.76 13.88
C SER A 178 14.56 0.48 13.40
N ASN A 179 13.91 -0.30 12.54
CA ASN A 179 14.44 -1.54 11.99
C ASN A 179 13.98 -1.78 10.53
N ILE A 180 14.71 -2.66 9.85
CA ILE A 180 14.52 -2.91 8.40
C ILE A 180 13.24 -3.65 8.04
N VAL A 181 12.55 -4.30 8.98
CA VAL A 181 11.26 -4.95 8.75
C VAL A 181 10.07 -4.03 9.04
N ARG A 182 10.31 -2.84 9.61
CA ARG A 182 9.29 -1.86 10.00
C ARG A 182 8.28 -2.41 10.98
N CYS A 183 8.77 -3.01 12.05
CA CYS A 183 7.99 -3.54 13.17
C CYS A 183 8.26 -2.71 14.43
N PRO A 184 7.24 -2.21 15.16
CA PRO A 184 7.44 -1.36 16.33
C PRO A 184 7.93 -2.11 17.57
N ASP A 185 7.89 -3.44 17.57
CA ASP A 185 8.40 -4.32 18.62
C ASP A 185 9.78 -4.84 18.21
N ALA A 186 10.82 -4.50 19.00
CA ALA A 186 12.21 -4.80 18.65
C ALA A 186 12.52 -6.30 18.68
N GLU A 187 11.97 -7.06 19.64
CA GLU A 187 12.20 -8.50 19.76
C GLU A 187 11.53 -9.24 18.59
N LYS A 188 10.28 -8.92 18.29
CA LYS A 188 9.56 -9.48 17.14
C LYS A 188 10.18 -9.08 15.81
N ALA A 189 10.71 -7.85 15.71
CA ALA A 189 11.42 -7.41 14.52
C ALA A 189 12.64 -8.29 14.23
N GLU A 190 13.45 -8.60 15.24
CA GLU A 190 14.62 -9.47 15.10
C GLU A 190 14.22 -10.88 14.65
N GLN A 191 13.21 -11.47 15.32
CA GLN A 191 12.67 -12.78 14.93
C GLN A 191 12.19 -12.80 13.47
N MET A 192 11.44 -11.77 13.04
CA MET A 192 10.96 -11.65 11.67
C MET A 192 12.11 -11.49 10.66
N ILE A 193 13.13 -10.72 10.99
CA ILE A 193 14.31 -10.51 10.14
C ILE A 193 15.07 -11.83 9.93
N GLU A 194 15.29 -12.60 10.99
CA GLU A 194 15.97 -13.90 10.90
C GLU A 194 15.12 -14.91 10.10
N LEU A 195 13.81 -14.95 10.31
CA LEU A 195 12.92 -15.79 9.48
C LEU A 195 13.03 -15.45 7.99
N ILE A 196 12.97 -14.15 7.65
CA ILE A 196 13.05 -13.71 6.24
C ILE A 196 14.42 -14.05 5.63
N LYS A 197 15.52 -13.93 6.41
CA LYS A 197 16.86 -14.33 5.96
C LYS A 197 16.96 -15.83 5.70
N SER A 198 16.41 -16.67 6.59
CA SER A 198 16.36 -18.12 6.41
C SER A 198 15.60 -18.51 5.15
N VAL A 199 14.39 -17.99 4.98
CA VAL A 199 13.56 -18.24 3.78
C VAL A 199 14.27 -17.79 2.50
N LYS A 200 14.97 -16.65 2.55
CA LYS A 200 15.79 -16.17 1.42
C LYS A 200 16.92 -17.12 1.08
N ALA A 201 17.57 -17.72 2.10
CA ALA A 201 18.66 -18.68 1.89
C ALA A 201 18.15 -19.97 1.22
N ASP A 202 16.91 -20.36 1.50
CA ASP A 202 16.23 -21.50 0.87
C ASP A 202 15.76 -21.20 -0.58
N GLY A 203 15.91 -19.97 -1.05
CA GLY A 203 15.44 -19.54 -2.37
C GLY A 203 13.92 -19.36 -2.45
N ASP A 204 13.26 -19.28 -1.30
CA ASP A 204 11.82 -19.15 -1.14
C ASP A 204 11.40 -17.74 -0.70
N THR A 205 10.10 -17.54 -0.46
CA THR A 205 9.52 -16.24 -0.09
C THR A 205 8.48 -16.42 1.02
N ILE A 206 8.25 -15.36 1.77
CA ILE A 206 7.28 -15.37 2.86
C ILE A 206 6.37 -14.14 2.81
N GLY A 207 5.12 -14.32 3.19
CA GLY A 207 4.12 -13.27 3.32
C GLY A 207 3.91 -12.85 4.77
N GLY A 208 2.85 -12.08 5.01
CA GLY A 208 2.47 -11.67 6.35
C GLY A 208 1.38 -10.60 6.34
N VAL A 209 1.33 -9.82 7.41
CA VAL A 209 0.27 -8.83 7.66
C VAL A 209 0.89 -7.46 7.96
N ILE A 210 0.28 -6.43 7.41
CA ILE A 210 0.55 -5.03 7.75
C ILE A 210 -0.66 -4.49 8.50
N THR A 211 -0.44 -3.91 9.67
CA THR A 211 -1.43 -3.13 10.40
C THR A 211 -1.26 -1.65 10.07
N CYS A 212 -2.36 -0.95 9.80
CA CYS A 212 -2.39 0.49 9.58
C CYS A 212 -3.25 1.15 10.65
N VAL A 213 -2.76 2.26 11.19
CA VAL A 213 -3.45 3.11 12.19
C VAL A 213 -3.48 4.54 11.68
N ILE A 214 -4.68 5.13 11.62
CA ILE A 214 -4.90 6.50 11.16
C ILE A 214 -5.46 7.30 12.35
N LYS A 215 -4.72 8.30 12.77
CA LYS A 215 -5.04 9.15 13.93
C LYS A 215 -5.52 10.53 13.52
N GLY A 216 -6.37 11.13 14.34
CA GLY A 216 -6.82 12.52 14.16
C GLY A 216 -7.91 12.69 13.09
N VAL A 217 -8.52 11.62 12.63
CA VAL A 217 -9.63 11.69 11.66
C VAL A 217 -10.88 12.30 12.33
N PRO A 218 -11.46 13.37 11.76
CA PRO A 218 -12.68 13.93 12.33
C PRO A 218 -13.88 13.00 12.14
N VAL A 219 -14.94 13.21 12.93
CA VAL A 219 -16.22 12.56 12.72
C VAL A 219 -16.82 13.03 11.39
N GLY A 220 -17.38 12.10 10.60
CA GLY A 220 -18.19 12.46 9.44
C GLY A 220 -17.64 12.06 8.07
N LEU A 221 -16.45 11.43 7.99
CA LEU A 221 -15.88 11.00 6.71
C LEU A 221 -16.49 9.67 6.25
N GLY A 222 -16.92 9.61 5.01
CA GLY A 222 -17.59 8.45 4.40
C GLY A 222 -19.10 8.55 4.39
N ASP A 223 -19.76 7.54 3.84
CA ASP A 223 -21.20 7.51 3.58
C ASP A 223 -21.86 6.25 4.15
N PRO A 224 -23.17 6.26 4.39
CA PRO A 224 -23.86 5.16 5.09
C PRO A 224 -24.13 3.93 4.19
N ALA A 225 -24.04 4.07 2.86
CA ALA A 225 -24.37 3.00 1.92
C ALA A 225 -23.15 2.55 1.12
N PHE A 226 -23.03 2.88 -0.15
CA PHE A 226 -21.98 2.37 -1.05
C PHE A 226 -20.62 3.08 -0.89
N GLY A 227 -20.61 4.33 -0.43
CA GLY A 227 -19.41 5.12 -0.16
C GLY A 227 -18.81 4.91 1.23
N LYS A 228 -19.12 3.81 1.92
CA LYS A 228 -18.61 3.52 3.28
C LYS A 228 -17.09 3.64 3.33
N LEU A 229 -16.59 4.38 4.33
CA LEU A 229 -15.16 4.66 4.45
C LEU A 229 -14.31 3.37 4.49
N HIS A 230 -14.73 2.36 5.26
CA HIS A 230 -14.04 1.07 5.30
C HIS A 230 -14.09 0.32 3.96
N ALA A 231 -15.17 0.45 3.17
CA ALA A 231 -15.26 -0.16 1.84
C ALA A 231 -14.29 0.52 0.86
N ARG A 232 -14.18 1.85 0.90
CA ARG A 232 -13.23 2.63 0.10
C ARG A 232 -11.78 2.30 0.49
N LEU A 233 -11.47 2.22 1.79
CA LEU A 233 -10.17 1.77 2.30
C LEU A 233 -9.88 0.34 1.83
N GLY A 234 -10.82 -0.59 2.00
CA GLY A 234 -10.68 -1.97 1.56
C GLY A 234 -10.41 -2.10 0.06
N ALA A 235 -11.15 -1.37 -0.79
CA ALA A 235 -10.95 -1.36 -2.23
C ALA A 235 -9.54 -0.83 -2.61
N ALA A 236 -9.10 0.26 -1.97
CA ALA A 236 -7.79 0.85 -2.21
C ALA A 236 -6.66 -0.12 -1.79
N ILE A 237 -6.75 -0.71 -0.61
CA ILE A 237 -5.74 -1.62 -0.07
C ILE A 237 -5.70 -2.95 -0.84
N LEU A 238 -6.84 -3.57 -1.17
CA LEU A 238 -6.91 -4.79 -1.97
C LEU A 238 -6.41 -4.59 -3.41
N SER A 239 -6.33 -3.36 -3.90
CA SER A 239 -5.72 -3.03 -5.18
C SER A 239 -4.20 -3.09 -5.18
N ILE A 240 -3.55 -3.17 -4.01
CA ILE A 240 -2.09 -3.29 -3.88
C ILE A 240 -1.66 -4.69 -4.33
N ASN A 241 -0.56 -4.77 -5.10
CA ASN A 241 0.00 -6.04 -5.54
C ASN A 241 0.28 -6.97 -4.34
N ALA A 242 -0.02 -8.26 -4.51
CA ALA A 242 0.10 -9.31 -3.49
C ALA A 242 -0.84 -9.19 -2.28
N CYS A 243 -1.63 -8.14 -2.12
CA CYS A 243 -2.65 -8.06 -1.09
C CYS A 243 -3.74 -9.10 -1.34
N LYS A 244 -4.17 -9.84 -0.28
CA LYS A 244 -5.12 -10.94 -0.32
C LYS A 244 -6.25 -10.85 0.69
N GLY A 245 -6.12 -9.98 1.67
CA GLY A 245 -7.12 -9.79 2.71
C GLY A 245 -7.10 -8.40 3.28
N PHE A 246 -8.26 -7.98 3.75
CA PHE A 246 -8.47 -6.73 4.45
C PHE A 246 -9.49 -6.96 5.55
N GLU A 247 -9.21 -6.49 6.75
CA GLU A 247 -10.16 -6.43 7.86
C GLU A 247 -9.93 -5.15 8.66
N TYR A 248 -10.98 -4.59 9.25
CA TYR A 248 -10.88 -3.36 10.05
C TYR A 248 -11.53 -3.54 11.42
N GLY A 249 -11.10 -2.76 12.40
CA GLY A 249 -11.51 -2.96 13.77
C GLY A 249 -11.15 -4.36 14.26
N MET A 250 -12.03 -4.97 15.04
CA MET A 250 -11.85 -6.35 15.50
C MET A 250 -11.92 -7.39 14.37
N GLY A 251 -12.49 -7.04 13.20
CA GLY A 251 -12.52 -7.92 12.03
C GLY A 251 -12.97 -9.35 12.36
N PHE A 252 -12.22 -10.35 11.91
CA PHE A 252 -12.52 -11.76 12.15
C PHE A 252 -12.42 -12.19 13.62
N GLU A 253 -11.61 -11.52 14.43
CA GLU A 253 -11.51 -11.82 15.88
C GLU A 253 -12.80 -11.46 16.62
N GLY A 254 -13.51 -10.42 16.15
CA GLY A 254 -14.74 -9.95 16.77
C GLY A 254 -15.96 -10.84 16.59
N VAL A 255 -15.96 -11.76 15.59
CA VAL A 255 -17.15 -12.56 15.25
C VAL A 255 -17.50 -13.61 16.32
N GLY A 256 -16.55 -14.00 17.17
CA GLY A 256 -16.77 -14.90 18.29
C GLY A 256 -17.35 -14.22 19.54
N GLY A 257 -17.36 -12.90 19.60
CA GLY A 257 -17.84 -12.11 20.72
C GLY A 257 -19.36 -11.92 20.71
N ARG A 258 -19.94 -11.71 21.92
CA ARG A 258 -21.36 -11.32 22.02
C ARG A 258 -21.48 -9.82 21.76
N GLY A 259 -22.63 -9.38 21.20
CA GLY A 259 -22.89 -7.97 20.94
C GLY A 259 -22.69 -7.05 22.14
N SER A 260 -23.05 -7.50 23.34
CA SER A 260 -22.82 -6.75 24.61
C SER A 260 -21.34 -6.54 24.95
N GLN A 261 -20.44 -7.37 24.44
CA GLN A 261 -19.00 -7.28 24.61
C GLN A 261 -18.35 -6.42 23.50
N MET A 262 -18.95 -6.42 22.33
CA MET A 262 -18.42 -5.76 21.13
C MET A 262 -18.93 -4.33 20.93
N ASN A 263 -19.94 -3.90 21.65
CA ASN A 263 -20.48 -2.56 21.54
C ASN A 263 -19.51 -1.50 22.10
N ASP A 264 -19.12 -0.55 21.27
CA ASP A 264 -18.36 0.64 21.67
C ASP A 264 -19.32 1.65 22.32
N ARG A 265 -19.32 1.73 23.65
CA ARG A 265 -20.21 2.61 24.38
C ARG A 265 -19.78 4.06 24.26
N PHE A 266 -20.71 4.96 24.03
CA PHE A 266 -20.42 6.39 24.02
C PHE A 266 -20.21 6.93 25.44
N ALA A 267 -19.26 7.84 25.57
CA ALA A 267 -18.96 8.57 26.79
C ALA A 267 -18.67 10.05 26.48
N ASN A 268 -18.89 10.91 27.45
CA ASN A 268 -18.43 12.30 27.40
C ASN A 268 -17.00 12.32 28.01
N VAL A 269 -16.01 12.66 27.20
CA VAL A 269 -14.62 12.84 27.62
C VAL A 269 -14.22 14.28 27.30
N ASP A 270 -14.03 15.08 28.33
CA ASP A 270 -13.67 16.50 28.24
C ASP A 270 -14.58 17.33 27.32
N GLY A 271 -15.90 17.09 27.44
CA GLY A 271 -16.92 17.80 26.63
C GLY A 271 -17.07 17.27 25.20
N LYS A 272 -16.35 16.21 24.81
CA LYS A 272 -16.47 15.57 23.51
C LYS A 272 -17.09 14.18 23.64
N ILE A 273 -17.94 13.83 22.66
CA ILE A 273 -18.45 12.46 22.54
C ILE A 273 -17.34 11.58 21.98
N ARG A 274 -17.02 10.53 22.73
CA ARG A 274 -16.02 9.52 22.41
C ARG A 274 -16.59 8.13 22.65
N THR A 275 -15.89 7.08 22.23
CA THR A 275 -16.21 5.70 22.61
C THR A 275 -15.24 5.18 23.68
N THR A 276 -15.73 4.30 24.57
CA THR A 276 -14.91 3.71 25.66
C THR A 276 -14.01 2.58 25.18
N THR A 277 -14.34 2.00 24.04
CA THR A 277 -13.58 0.97 23.30
C THR A 277 -13.57 1.35 21.84
N ASN A 278 -12.79 0.66 21.01
CA ASN A 278 -12.73 0.93 19.56
C ASN A 278 -12.78 -0.37 18.74
N HIS A 279 -13.72 -1.26 19.09
CA HIS A 279 -13.92 -2.53 18.38
C HIS A 279 -14.35 -2.32 16.93
N SER A 280 -15.11 -1.25 16.66
CA SER A 280 -15.54 -0.86 15.31
C SER A 280 -14.43 -0.24 14.45
N GLY A 281 -13.23 -0.04 14.99
CA GLY A 281 -12.08 0.47 14.24
C GLY A 281 -12.26 1.89 13.72
N GLY A 282 -12.86 2.79 14.52
CA GLY A 282 -13.03 4.21 14.19
C GLY A 282 -14.11 4.51 13.15
N ILE A 283 -14.89 3.51 12.71
CA ILE A 283 -15.92 3.65 11.67
C ILE A 283 -17.23 2.99 12.12
N GLN A 284 -18.30 3.77 12.20
CA GLN A 284 -19.63 3.31 12.54
C GLN A 284 -20.62 3.70 11.46
N GLY A 285 -21.46 2.75 10.99
CA GLY A 285 -22.38 2.99 9.89
C GLY A 285 -21.72 3.35 8.54
N GLY A 286 -20.40 3.15 8.39
CA GLY A 286 -19.63 3.55 7.21
C GLY A 286 -18.97 4.91 7.31
N ILE A 287 -19.15 5.60 8.44
CA ILE A 287 -18.72 6.99 8.68
C ILE A 287 -17.73 6.99 9.86
N SER A 288 -16.68 7.81 9.76
CA SER A 288 -15.70 7.96 10.86
C SER A 288 -16.35 8.53 12.12
N ASN A 289 -15.99 8.02 13.29
CA ASN A 289 -16.57 8.40 14.57
C ASN A 289 -15.64 9.26 15.46
N GLY A 290 -14.45 9.61 14.96
CA GLY A 290 -13.46 10.42 15.67
C GLY A 290 -12.44 9.62 16.48
N GLU A 291 -12.58 8.30 16.57
CA GLU A 291 -11.56 7.40 17.11
C GLU A 291 -10.50 7.06 16.06
N ASP A 292 -9.39 6.47 16.49
CA ASP A 292 -8.37 5.97 15.57
C ASP A 292 -9.00 4.95 14.60
N ILE A 293 -8.74 5.10 13.31
CA ILE A 293 -9.11 4.09 12.33
C ILE A 293 -7.97 3.10 12.24
N TYR A 294 -8.27 1.81 12.45
CA TYR A 294 -7.25 0.76 12.28
C TYR A 294 -7.78 -0.41 11.47
N PHE A 295 -6.87 -0.99 10.70
CA PHE A 295 -7.16 -2.16 9.86
C PHE A 295 -5.91 -3.01 9.65
N ARG A 296 -6.09 -4.24 9.17
CA ARG A 296 -5.04 -5.20 8.83
C ARG A 296 -5.15 -5.60 7.36
N ALA A 297 -4.02 -5.72 6.69
CA ALA A 297 -3.92 -6.14 5.30
C ALA A 297 -2.98 -7.33 5.16
N ALA A 298 -3.47 -8.44 4.60
CA ALA A 298 -2.72 -9.67 4.41
C ALA A 298 -2.05 -9.68 3.04
N PHE A 299 -0.75 -9.99 3.00
CA PHE A 299 0.06 -10.09 1.79
C PHE A 299 0.55 -11.52 1.60
N LYS A 300 0.33 -12.09 0.41
CA LYS A 300 0.83 -13.42 0.07
C LYS A 300 2.35 -13.41 -0.12
N PRO A 301 3.03 -14.58 0.00
CA PRO A 301 4.39 -14.75 -0.47
C PRO A 301 4.54 -14.35 -1.95
N ILE A 302 5.71 -13.83 -2.31
CA ILE A 302 6.02 -13.44 -3.69
C ILE A 302 6.17 -14.71 -4.52
N PRO A 303 5.51 -14.83 -5.69
CA PRO A 303 5.48 -16.10 -6.42
C PRO A 303 6.75 -16.39 -7.23
N THR A 304 7.77 -15.55 -7.16
CA THR A 304 9.04 -15.73 -7.87
C THR A 304 10.01 -16.51 -6.98
N LEU A 305 10.24 -17.79 -7.28
CA LEU A 305 11.07 -18.71 -6.50
C LEU A 305 12.37 -19.03 -7.25
N LEU A 306 13.44 -19.28 -6.51
CA LEU A 306 14.77 -19.56 -7.10
C LEU A 306 15.01 -21.05 -7.40
N PHE A 307 13.99 -21.89 -7.26
CA PHE A 307 13.98 -23.30 -7.65
C PHE A 307 13.01 -23.58 -8.80
N GLU A 308 13.09 -24.76 -9.37
CA GLU A 308 12.26 -25.18 -10.50
C GLU A 308 10.81 -25.33 -10.10
N GLN A 309 9.91 -24.85 -10.96
CA GLN A 309 8.47 -24.93 -10.81
C GLN A 309 7.85 -25.47 -12.11
N ASN A 310 6.87 -26.34 -11.96
CA ASN A 310 6.07 -26.79 -13.09
C ASN A 310 5.14 -25.66 -13.56
N THR A 311 5.01 -25.52 -14.88
CA THR A 311 4.14 -24.55 -15.51
C THR A 311 3.71 -25.06 -16.88
N VAL A 312 3.10 -24.19 -17.70
CA VAL A 312 2.78 -24.48 -19.09
C VAL A 312 3.27 -23.34 -20.00
N ASP A 313 3.50 -23.68 -21.28
CA ASP A 313 3.75 -22.71 -22.33
C ASP A 313 2.44 -22.10 -22.87
N LYS A 314 2.55 -21.16 -23.81
CA LYS A 314 1.40 -20.51 -24.45
C LYS A 314 0.49 -21.48 -25.26
N ALA A 315 1.00 -22.61 -25.66
CA ALA A 315 0.27 -23.66 -26.38
C ALA A 315 -0.40 -24.67 -25.42
N GLY A 316 -0.13 -24.57 -24.09
CA GLY A 316 -0.66 -25.46 -23.08
C GLY A 316 0.18 -26.72 -22.84
N ASN A 317 1.40 -26.79 -23.39
CA ASN A 317 2.30 -27.91 -23.12
C ASN A 317 2.99 -27.76 -21.77
N ASP A 318 3.22 -28.88 -21.08
CA ASP A 318 3.97 -28.88 -19.83
C ASP A 318 5.38 -28.30 -20.00
N ALA A 319 5.79 -27.49 -19.04
CA ALA A 319 7.06 -26.82 -19.04
C ALA A 319 7.61 -26.67 -17.59
N ILE A 320 8.89 -26.42 -17.49
CA ILE A 320 9.55 -26.10 -16.21
C ILE A 320 10.10 -24.68 -16.31
N ILE A 321 9.88 -23.91 -15.27
CA ILE A 321 10.43 -22.57 -15.14
C ILE A 321 11.26 -22.47 -13.86
N LYS A 322 12.39 -21.81 -13.94
CA LYS A 322 13.20 -21.40 -12.79
C LYS A 322 13.44 -19.90 -12.90
N ALA A 323 13.02 -19.16 -11.91
CA ALA A 323 13.26 -17.72 -11.91
C ALA A 323 14.76 -17.43 -11.82
N ARG A 324 15.21 -16.48 -12.65
CA ARG A 324 16.55 -15.90 -12.59
C ARG A 324 16.41 -14.44 -12.12
N GLY A 325 17.42 -13.92 -11.47
CA GLY A 325 17.47 -12.51 -11.08
C GLY A 325 17.25 -12.26 -9.58
N ARG A 326 17.06 -10.99 -9.24
CA ARG A 326 17.03 -10.48 -7.87
C ARG A 326 15.61 -10.16 -7.45
N HIS A 327 15.03 -10.95 -6.57
CA HIS A 327 13.66 -10.79 -6.09
C HIS A 327 13.62 -10.52 -4.59
N ASP A 328 12.55 -9.89 -4.11
CA ASP A 328 12.33 -9.69 -2.69
C ASP A 328 11.97 -11.05 -2.04
N PRO A 329 12.58 -11.46 -0.94
CA PRO A 329 12.13 -12.63 -0.18
C PRO A 329 10.82 -12.36 0.59
N CYS A 330 10.56 -11.10 0.89
CA CYS A 330 9.37 -10.64 1.59
C CYS A 330 8.97 -9.24 1.10
N VAL A 331 7.67 -9.05 0.81
CA VAL A 331 7.14 -7.78 0.29
C VAL A 331 6.91 -6.75 1.40
N LEU A 332 6.72 -7.18 2.65
CA LEU A 332 6.18 -6.36 3.75
C LEU A 332 6.92 -5.03 3.96
N PRO A 333 8.27 -5.00 4.06
CA PRO A 333 8.96 -3.73 4.31
C PRO A 333 8.67 -2.67 3.25
N ARG A 334 8.48 -3.08 2.00
CA ARG A 334 8.19 -2.19 0.87
C ARG A 334 6.70 -1.87 0.76
N ALA A 335 5.83 -2.75 1.24
CA ALA A 335 4.38 -2.56 1.20
C ALA A 335 3.89 -1.59 2.28
N VAL A 336 4.60 -1.43 3.41
CA VAL A 336 4.26 -0.48 4.48
C VAL A 336 4.00 0.93 3.94
N PRO A 337 4.92 1.62 3.26
CA PRO A 337 4.66 2.96 2.73
C PRO A 337 3.58 2.99 1.65
N ILE A 338 3.32 1.88 0.95
CA ILE A 338 2.24 1.80 -0.03
C ILE A 338 0.87 1.75 0.67
N VAL A 339 0.76 1.01 1.76
CA VAL A 339 -0.47 0.96 2.59
C VAL A 339 -0.77 2.34 3.18
N GLU A 340 0.24 3.03 3.71
CA GLU A 340 0.09 4.40 4.19
C GLU A 340 -0.37 5.36 3.08
N ALA A 341 0.26 5.28 1.91
CA ALA A 341 -0.04 6.13 0.76
C ALA A 341 -1.48 5.95 0.27
N MET A 342 -1.93 4.70 0.11
CA MET A 342 -3.30 4.40 -0.32
C MET A 342 -4.32 4.86 0.71
N SER A 343 -4.03 4.71 2.00
CA SER A 343 -4.86 5.21 3.09
C SER A 343 -4.95 6.74 3.07
N ALA A 344 -3.81 7.43 2.88
CA ALA A 344 -3.77 8.89 2.83
C ALA A 344 -4.64 9.44 1.69
N MET A 345 -4.59 8.82 0.52
CA MET A 345 -5.42 9.24 -0.62
C MET A 345 -6.91 9.08 -0.32
N VAL A 346 -7.33 7.94 0.26
CA VAL A 346 -8.74 7.71 0.60
C VAL A 346 -9.23 8.70 1.66
N ILE A 347 -8.43 8.96 2.70
CA ILE A 347 -8.79 9.88 3.78
C ILE A 347 -8.87 11.32 3.26
N LEU A 348 -7.91 11.77 2.44
CA LEU A 348 -7.95 13.10 1.85
C LEU A 348 -9.18 13.28 0.95
N ASP A 349 -9.47 12.31 0.09
CA ASP A 349 -10.61 12.35 -0.81
C ASP A 349 -11.95 12.42 -0.02
N ALA A 350 -12.10 11.58 1.02
CA ALA A 350 -13.26 11.61 1.90
C ALA A 350 -13.37 12.92 2.70
N LEU A 351 -12.23 13.50 3.14
CA LEU A 351 -12.20 14.78 3.84
C LEU A 351 -12.65 15.94 2.95
N LEU A 352 -12.20 15.96 1.69
CA LEU A 352 -12.61 16.98 0.73
C LEU A 352 -14.09 16.85 0.38
N ALA A 353 -14.59 15.63 0.20
CA ALA A 353 -16.02 15.36 -0.04
C ALA A 353 -16.88 15.83 1.14
N ASN A 354 -16.44 15.58 2.37
CA ASN A 354 -17.19 15.97 3.58
C ASN A 354 -17.37 17.50 3.74
N ARG A 355 -16.54 18.32 3.08
CA ARG A 355 -16.66 19.79 3.13
C ARG A 355 -17.95 20.32 2.52
N SER A 356 -18.58 19.56 1.64
CA SER A 356 -19.86 19.88 1.01
C SER A 356 -21.07 19.20 1.65
N ALA A 357 -20.86 18.42 2.72
CA ALA A 357 -21.94 17.65 3.36
C ALA A 357 -22.90 18.51 4.20
N LYS A 358 -22.49 19.72 4.58
CA LYS A 358 -23.29 20.69 5.36
C LYS A 358 -23.09 22.10 4.80
N LEU A 359 -24.14 22.89 4.83
CA LEU A 359 -24.13 24.33 4.58
C LEU A 359 -23.64 25.09 5.80
#